data_4a48605826d76e9b03bc84dd0afeb053
#
_entry.id   4a48605826d76e9b03bc84dd0afeb053
#
_cell.length_a   1.000
_cell.length_b   1.000
_cell.length_c   1.000
_cell.angle_alpha   90.00
_cell.angle_beta   90.00
_cell.angle_gamma   90.00
#
_symmetry.space_group_name_H-M   'P 1'
#
loop_
_entity.id
_entity.type
_entity.pdbx_description
1 polymer ?
#
loop_
_entity_poly.entity_id
_entity_poly.type
_entity_poly.pdbx_seq_one_letter_code
_entity_poly.pdbx_strand_id
1 'polypeptide(L)'
;MDLKSWTKDKIKFVWRKMGYKNPHDPRRLVKDFNYMNTERGYVTRMISTKFKPSYVKYGGHIPAPSIDKMEVWRLYMNHIVKMKEKFPESNGRICAYCEQPFTFITRMGTRGKGYQGRKGQHKTNVSIDRWDPRLTYQANNIIFSCVDCNDKKRNSNPNDWVNYIRVGKEKIDD
;
A
#
# COMPACT_ATOMS: atom_id res chain seq x y z
N MET A 1 -15.92 -10.30 -11.50
CA MET A 1 -15.61 -11.68 -11.06
C MET A 1 -16.92 -12.43 -10.96
N ASP A 2 -17.12 -13.45 -11.81
CA ASP A 2 -18.33 -14.27 -11.79
C ASP A 2 -18.18 -15.39 -10.75
N LEU A 3 -19.00 -15.35 -9.68
CA LEU A 3 -19.01 -16.36 -8.62
C LEU A 3 -19.78 -17.61 -8.99
N LYS A 4 -20.60 -17.57 -10.06
CA LYS A 4 -21.42 -18.72 -10.45
C LYS A 4 -20.58 -19.95 -10.80
N SER A 5 -19.29 -19.73 -11.18
CA SER A 5 -18.32 -20.79 -11.48
C SER A 5 -17.53 -21.30 -10.26
N TRP A 6 -17.80 -20.79 -9.06
CA TRP A 6 -17.03 -21.18 -7.89
C TRP A 6 -17.63 -22.35 -7.14
N THR A 7 -16.85 -23.40 -6.93
CA THR A 7 -17.23 -24.50 -6.06
C THR A 7 -17.28 -24.06 -4.59
N LYS A 8 -18.07 -24.76 -3.75
CA LYS A 8 -18.13 -24.50 -2.30
C LYS A 8 -16.73 -24.55 -1.65
N ASP A 9 -15.85 -25.42 -2.11
CA ASP A 9 -14.50 -25.56 -1.55
C ASP A 9 -13.58 -24.40 -1.95
N LYS A 10 -13.71 -23.93 -3.17
CA LYS A 10 -13.00 -22.72 -3.63
C LYS A 10 -13.45 -21.49 -2.82
N ILE A 11 -14.73 -21.37 -2.54
CA ILE A 11 -15.29 -20.32 -1.70
C ILE A 11 -14.73 -20.42 -0.27
N LYS A 12 -14.80 -21.63 0.36
CA LYS A 12 -14.25 -21.87 1.70
C LYS A 12 -12.74 -21.58 1.78
N PHE A 13 -11.98 -21.99 0.77
CA PHE A 13 -10.55 -21.77 0.70
C PHE A 13 -10.20 -20.28 0.67
N VAL A 14 -10.86 -19.51 -0.20
CA VAL A 14 -10.64 -18.06 -0.31
C VAL A 14 -11.07 -17.36 0.98
N TRP A 15 -12.19 -17.76 1.56
CA TRP A 15 -12.72 -17.22 2.82
C TRP A 15 -11.73 -17.40 3.98
N ARG A 16 -11.17 -18.61 4.15
CA ARG A 16 -10.13 -18.89 5.14
C ARG A 16 -8.87 -18.05 4.89
N LYS A 17 -8.46 -17.89 3.64
CA LYS A 17 -7.31 -17.06 3.27
C LYS A 17 -7.50 -15.58 3.53
N MET A 18 -8.74 -15.08 3.50
CA MET A 18 -9.07 -13.73 3.89
C MET A 18 -9.16 -13.52 5.41
N GLY A 19 -8.98 -14.61 6.20
CA GLY A 19 -8.98 -14.55 7.67
C GLY A 19 -10.36 -14.61 8.30
N TYR A 20 -11.38 -15.00 7.53
CA TYR A 20 -12.72 -15.22 8.08
C TYR A 20 -12.83 -16.62 8.67
N LYS A 21 -13.32 -16.71 9.91
CA LYS A 21 -13.47 -18.00 10.61
C LYS A 21 -14.66 -18.83 10.11
N ASN A 22 -15.73 -18.17 9.64
CA ASN A 22 -16.94 -18.84 9.15
C ASN A 22 -17.42 -18.23 7.83
N PRO A 23 -17.51 -19.01 6.74
CA PRO A 23 -17.99 -18.56 5.45
C PRO A 23 -19.54 -18.59 5.42
N HIS A 24 -20.21 -17.56 5.92
CA HIS A 24 -21.66 -17.54 5.96
C HIS A 24 -22.33 -17.05 4.68
N ASP A 25 -21.69 -16.19 3.89
CA ASP A 25 -22.27 -15.67 2.65
C ASP A 25 -21.20 -15.40 1.58
N PRO A 26 -21.22 -16.15 0.46
CA PRO A 26 -20.35 -15.91 -0.69
C PRO A 26 -20.47 -14.50 -1.27
N ARG A 27 -21.65 -13.88 -1.19
CA ARG A 27 -21.89 -12.51 -1.69
C ARG A 27 -21.08 -11.49 -0.89
N ARG A 28 -20.93 -11.70 0.42
CA ARG A 28 -20.08 -10.84 1.26
C ARG A 28 -18.62 -10.91 0.85
N LEU A 29 -18.12 -12.11 0.54
CA LEU A 29 -16.75 -12.29 0.07
C LEU A 29 -16.45 -11.46 -1.18
N VAL A 30 -17.37 -11.47 -2.15
CA VAL A 30 -17.22 -10.67 -3.38
C VAL A 30 -17.30 -9.19 -3.10
N LYS A 31 -18.26 -8.79 -2.27
CA LYS A 31 -18.41 -7.38 -1.87
C LYS A 31 -17.13 -6.88 -1.21
N ASP A 32 -16.61 -7.64 -0.25
CA ASP A 32 -15.36 -7.29 0.46
C ASP A 32 -14.16 -7.28 -0.49
N PHE A 33 -14.05 -8.25 -1.40
CA PHE A 33 -13.00 -8.28 -2.41
C PHE A 33 -13.09 -7.11 -3.38
N ASN A 34 -14.28 -6.84 -3.91
CA ASN A 34 -14.49 -5.72 -4.81
C ASN A 34 -14.18 -4.39 -4.09
N TYR A 35 -14.63 -4.23 -2.85
CA TYR A 35 -14.29 -3.06 -2.04
C TYR A 35 -12.78 -2.91 -1.84
N MET A 36 -12.05 -3.99 -1.52
CA MET A 36 -10.60 -3.94 -1.32
C MET A 36 -9.81 -3.61 -2.60
N ASN A 37 -10.40 -3.77 -3.79
CA ASN A 37 -9.81 -3.36 -5.06
C ASN A 37 -10.23 -1.94 -5.48
N THR A 38 -11.03 -1.25 -4.67
CA THR A 38 -11.21 0.20 -4.80
C THR A 38 -10.08 0.94 -4.12
N GLU A 39 -9.81 2.17 -4.53
CA GLU A 39 -8.86 3.06 -3.86
C GLU A 39 -9.17 3.16 -2.36
N ARG A 40 -10.42 3.47 -2.02
CA ARG A 40 -10.86 3.64 -0.63
C ARG A 40 -10.62 2.38 0.20
N GLY A 41 -10.99 1.22 -0.31
CA GLY A 41 -10.81 -0.04 0.40
C GLY A 41 -9.34 -0.41 0.55
N TYR A 42 -8.55 -0.23 -0.50
CA TYR A 42 -7.12 -0.51 -0.48
C TYR A 42 -6.39 0.39 0.52
N VAL A 43 -6.58 1.70 0.44
CA VAL A 43 -5.92 2.68 1.30
C VAL A 43 -6.34 2.52 2.76
N THR A 44 -7.65 2.31 3.04
CA THR A 44 -8.13 2.02 4.40
C THR A 44 -7.44 0.80 5.00
N ARG A 45 -7.32 -0.29 4.24
CA ARG A 45 -6.64 -1.50 4.69
C ARG A 45 -5.15 -1.27 4.90
N MET A 46 -4.49 -0.58 3.97
CA MET A 46 -3.07 -0.23 4.08
C MET A 46 -2.80 0.57 5.36
N ILE A 47 -3.56 1.62 5.62
CA ILE A 47 -3.47 2.43 6.83
C ILE A 47 -3.73 1.56 8.07
N SER A 48 -4.82 0.80 8.09
CA SER A 48 -5.18 -0.05 9.22
C SER A 48 -4.16 -1.15 9.51
N THR A 49 -3.41 -1.61 8.51
CA THR A 49 -2.37 -2.62 8.69
C THR A 49 -1.08 -2.00 9.23
N LYS A 50 -0.68 -0.85 8.69
CA LYS A 50 0.55 -0.14 9.08
C LYS A 50 0.48 0.41 10.51
N PHE A 51 -0.70 0.86 10.94
CA PHE A 51 -0.91 1.52 12.23
C PHE A 51 -1.58 0.60 13.28
N LYS A 52 -1.41 -0.72 13.14
CA LYS A 52 -1.83 -1.65 14.20
C LYS A 52 -0.84 -1.66 15.36
N PRO A 53 -1.33 -1.71 16.63
CA PRO A 53 -0.46 -1.84 17.81
C PRO A 53 0.47 -3.06 17.77
N SER A 54 0.07 -4.14 17.07
CA SER A 54 0.89 -5.35 16.91
C SER A 54 2.15 -5.17 16.05
N TYR A 55 2.29 -4.05 15.34
CA TYR A 55 3.51 -3.75 14.61
C TYR A 55 4.69 -3.46 15.55
N VAL A 56 4.40 -3.11 16.81
CA VAL A 56 5.38 -2.92 17.88
C VAL A 56 5.97 -4.26 18.36
N LYS A 57 5.28 -5.39 18.10
CA LYS A 57 5.66 -6.73 18.63
C LYS A 57 6.84 -7.41 17.92
N TYR A 58 7.27 -6.93 16.75
CA TYR A 58 8.31 -7.62 15.98
C TYR A 58 9.72 -7.06 16.19
N GLY A 59 10.04 -6.57 17.40
CA GLY A 59 11.40 -6.21 17.81
C GLY A 59 12.04 -5.09 16.96
N GLY A 60 11.28 -4.50 16.06
CA GLY A 60 11.74 -3.34 15.29
C GLY A 60 11.74 -2.11 16.18
N HIS A 61 12.87 -1.44 16.27
CA HIS A 61 13.06 -0.15 16.95
C HIS A 61 12.30 1.01 16.27
N ILE A 62 11.14 0.74 15.67
CA ILE A 62 10.29 1.79 15.09
C ILE A 62 9.36 2.28 16.19
N PRO A 63 9.50 3.52 16.65
CA PRO A 63 8.59 4.10 17.63
C PRO A 63 7.13 3.99 17.17
N ALA A 64 6.20 3.92 18.11
CA ALA A 64 4.79 3.93 17.78
C ALA A 64 4.44 5.13 16.90
N PRO A 65 3.54 4.97 15.90
CA PRO A 65 3.09 6.09 15.10
C PRO A 65 2.52 7.21 15.99
N SER A 66 2.94 8.44 15.76
CA SER A 66 2.43 9.63 16.45
C SER A 66 1.25 10.31 15.72
N ILE A 67 0.66 9.61 14.76
CA ILE A 67 -0.39 10.11 13.88
C ILE A 67 -1.56 9.12 13.84
N ASP A 68 -2.77 9.61 13.86
CA ASP A 68 -3.97 8.78 13.74
C ASP A 68 -4.33 8.43 12.27
N LYS A 69 -5.26 7.49 12.11
CA LYS A 69 -5.65 7.00 10.79
C LYS A 69 -6.38 8.02 9.92
N MET A 70 -7.15 8.90 10.54
CA MET A 70 -7.89 9.95 9.83
C MET A 70 -6.93 11.01 9.29
N GLU A 71 -5.91 11.35 10.10
CA GLU A 71 -4.85 12.24 9.67
C GLU A 71 -4.08 11.67 8.49
N VAL A 72 -3.75 10.36 8.49
CA VAL A 72 -3.10 9.72 7.34
C VAL A 72 -3.99 9.79 6.10
N TRP A 73 -5.31 9.63 6.24
CA TRP A 73 -6.24 9.81 5.14
C TRP A 73 -6.21 11.24 4.59
N ARG A 74 -6.20 12.24 5.48
CA ARG A 74 -6.10 13.65 5.08
C ARG A 74 -4.80 13.94 4.33
N LEU A 75 -3.68 13.41 4.82
CA LEU A 75 -2.39 13.52 4.12
C LEU A 75 -2.41 12.85 2.74
N TYR A 76 -3.09 11.71 2.61
CA TYR A 76 -3.25 11.05 1.31
C TYR A 76 -4.07 11.91 0.33
N MET A 77 -5.17 12.50 0.77
CA MET A 77 -5.96 13.41 -0.06
C MET A 77 -5.17 14.66 -0.45
N ASN A 78 -4.41 15.24 0.48
CA ASN A 78 -3.53 16.38 0.20
C ASN A 78 -2.42 16.01 -0.79
N HIS A 79 -1.88 14.79 -0.70
CA HIS A 79 -0.92 14.28 -1.70
C HIS A 79 -1.56 14.26 -3.10
N ILE A 80 -2.79 13.74 -3.25
CA ILE A 80 -3.50 13.72 -4.54
C ILE A 80 -3.65 15.13 -5.10
N VAL A 81 -4.05 16.09 -4.28
CA VAL A 81 -4.20 17.49 -4.71
C VAL A 81 -2.87 18.06 -5.21
N LYS A 82 -1.81 17.95 -4.42
CA LYS A 82 -0.46 18.42 -4.79
C LYS A 82 0.07 17.77 -6.06
N MET A 83 -0.15 16.47 -6.23
CA MET A 83 0.29 15.75 -7.43
C MET A 83 -0.56 16.13 -8.66
N LYS A 84 -1.83 16.45 -8.47
CA LYS A 84 -2.70 16.98 -9.54
C LYS A 84 -2.27 18.38 -9.97
N GLU A 85 -1.87 19.24 -9.03
CA GLU A 85 -1.31 20.55 -9.33
C GLU A 85 0.00 20.45 -10.12
N LYS A 86 0.90 19.55 -9.73
CA LYS A 86 2.18 19.31 -10.40
C LYS A 86 2.02 18.65 -11.77
N PHE A 87 1.02 17.77 -11.92
CA PHE A 87 0.72 17.02 -13.16
C PHE A 87 -0.76 17.18 -13.51
N PRO A 88 -1.16 18.28 -14.15
CA PRO A 88 -2.57 18.60 -14.42
C PRO A 88 -3.31 17.54 -15.23
N GLU A 89 -2.63 16.86 -16.15
CA GLU A 89 -3.21 15.79 -16.99
C GLU A 89 -3.48 14.49 -16.23
N SER A 90 -2.92 14.35 -15.03
CA SER A 90 -3.12 13.17 -14.20
C SER A 90 -4.35 13.31 -13.31
N ASN A 91 -4.74 12.21 -12.65
CA ASN A 91 -5.75 12.24 -11.58
C ASN A 91 -5.14 12.49 -10.17
N GLY A 92 -3.85 12.85 -10.10
CA GLY A 92 -3.11 13.06 -8.85
C GLY A 92 -2.73 11.80 -8.08
N ARG A 93 -3.13 10.62 -8.52
CA ARG A 93 -2.82 9.33 -7.88
C ARG A 93 -1.49 8.80 -8.39
N ILE A 94 -0.42 9.47 -8.02
CA ILE A 94 0.92 9.30 -8.58
C ILE A 94 1.92 9.08 -7.44
N CYS A 95 2.92 8.22 -7.68
CA CYS A 95 4.03 7.99 -6.76
C CYS A 95 4.87 9.27 -6.61
N ALA A 96 5.13 9.68 -5.36
CA ALA A 96 5.95 10.86 -5.07
C ALA A 96 7.41 10.73 -5.55
N TYR A 97 7.87 9.50 -5.81
CA TYR A 97 9.25 9.25 -6.23
C TYR A 97 9.39 9.09 -7.74
N CYS A 98 8.75 8.08 -8.33
CA CYS A 98 8.90 7.75 -9.75
C CYS A 98 7.84 8.36 -10.65
N GLU A 99 6.86 9.08 -10.09
CA GLU A 99 5.78 9.75 -10.81
C GLU A 99 4.85 8.81 -11.61
N GLN A 100 4.97 7.51 -11.40
CA GLN A 100 4.08 6.53 -12.02
C GLN A 100 2.71 6.48 -11.32
N PRO A 101 1.62 6.24 -12.07
CA PRO A 101 0.29 6.10 -11.50
C PRO A 101 0.18 4.98 -10.47
N PHE A 102 -0.60 5.20 -9.41
CA PHE A 102 -0.91 4.16 -8.44
C PHE A 102 -1.92 3.16 -8.99
N THR A 103 -1.75 1.91 -8.58
CA THR A 103 -2.77 0.87 -8.68
C THR A 103 -3.27 0.48 -7.28
N PHE A 104 -4.45 -0.18 -7.24
CA PHE A 104 -5.11 -0.62 -6.00
C PHE A 104 -5.49 -2.10 -6.12
N ILE A 105 -4.56 -2.91 -6.57
CA ILE A 105 -4.80 -4.33 -6.89
C ILE A 105 -4.56 -5.18 -5.65
N THR A 106 -5.60 -5.84 -5.16
CA THR A 106 -5.49 -6.86 -4.12
C THR A 106 -5.45 -8.23 -4.77
N ARG A 107 -4.34 -8.96 -4.62
CA ARG A 107 -4.25 -10.35 -5.08
C ARG A 107 -4.90 -11.27 -4.05
N MET A 108 -5.89 -12.05 -4.50
CA MET A 108 -6.43 -13.13 -3.68
C MET A 108 -5.41 -14.26 -3.56
N GLY A 109 -5.23 -14.78 -2.36
CA GLY A 109 -4.56 -16.05 -2.15
C GLY A 109 -3.04 -16.04 -2.03
N THR A 110 -2.39 -14.90 -1.92
CA THR A 110 -0.92 -14.82 -1.79
C THR A 110 -0.36 -15.12 -0.39
N ARG A 111 -1.20 -15.48 0.60
CA ARG A 111 -0.77 -15.98 1.91
C ARG A 111 -0.53 -17.48 1.85
N GLY A 112 0.44 -17.95 1.05
CA GLY A 112 0.94 -19.32 1.13
C GLY A 112 1.99 -19.49 2.24
N LYS A 113 2.24 -20.73 2.69
CA LYS A 113 3.45 -21.09 3.45
C LYS A 113 4.65 -20.62 2.60
N GLY A 114 5.46 -19.69 3.13
CA GLY A 114 6.57 -19.08 2.38
C GLY A 114 6.35 -17.64 1.96
N TYR A 115 5.28 -16.98 2.44
CA TYR A 115 5.12 -15.53 2.26
C TYR A 115 6.27 -14.79 2.97
N GLN A 116 7.30 -14.50 2.23
CA GLN A 116 8.39 -13.63 2.67
C GLN A 116 8.07 -12.19 2.23
N GLY A 117 7.53 -11.41 3.14
CA GLY A 117 7.34 -9.98 2.97
C GLY A 117 6.31 -9.60 1.89
N ARG A 118 6.61 -8.58 1.11
CA ARG A 118 5.72 -7.97 0.11
C ARG A 118 5.63 -8.73 -1.22
N LYS A 119 6.18 -9.94 -1.30
CA LYS A 119 6.06 -10.81 -2.47
C LYS A 119 4.58 -11.06 -2.78
N GLY A 120 4.07 -10.52 -3.88
CA GLY A 120 2.67 -10.65 -4.31
C GLY A 120 1.85 -9.35 -4.25
N GLN A 121 2.38 -8.25 -3.70
CA GLN A 121 1.81 -6.94 -3.96
C GLN A 121 2.17 -6.48 -5.37
N HIS A 122 1.24 -5.79 -6.03
CA HIS A 122 1.54 -5.17 -7.30
C HIS A 122 2.55 -4.03 -7.09
N LYS A 123 3.59 -3.96 -7.93
CA LYS A 123 4.70 -3.01 -7.74
C LYS A 123 4.26 -1.55 -7.74
N THR A 124 3.24 -1.22 -8.53
CA THR A 124 2.68 0.14 -8.63
C THR A 124 1.58 0.43 -7.60
N ASN A 125 1.22 -0.53 -6.73
CA ASN A 125 0.27 -0.24 -5.66
C ASN A 125 0.79 0.87 -4.74
N VAL A 126 -0.13 1.72 -4.28
CA VAL A 126 0.21 2.74 -3.29
C VAL A 126 0.72 2.12 -1.98
N SER A 127 1.73 2.71 -1.41
CA SER A 127 2.35 2.34 -0.13
C SER A 127 2.64 3.60 0.70
N ILE A 128 2.63 3.45 2.02
CA ILE A 128 3.07 4.50 2.93
C ILE A 128 4.54 4.26 3.24
N ASP A 129 5.38 5.24 2.94
CA ASP A 129 6.80 5.26 3.28
C ASP A 129 7.09 6.34 4.32
N ARG A 130 8.19 6.21 5.04
CA ARG A 130 8.76 7.24 5.89
C ARG A 130 9.84 7.96 5.11
N TRP A 131 9.73 9.28 5.01
CA TRP A 131 10.78 10.07 4.37
C TRP A 131 12.14 9.79 5.02
N ASP A 132 12.26 10.02 6.31
CA ASP A 132 13.39 9.60 7.11
C ASP A 132 13.07 8.27 7.83
N PRO A 133 13.76 7.17 7.51
CA PRO A 133 13.50 5.86 8.13
C PRO A 133 13.85 5.80 9.63
N ARG A 134 14.64 6.76 10.14
CA ARG A 134 15.01 6.86 11.55
C ARG A 134 13.88 7.42 12.41
N LEU A 135 12.97 8.17 11.80
CA LEU A 135 11.81 8.76 12.47
C LEU A 135 10.59 7.86 12.37
N THR A 136 9.62 8.04 13.28
CA THR A 136 8.34 7.34 13.23
C THR A 136 7.44 7.87 12.11
N TYR A 137 6.26 7.22 11.93
CA TYR A 137 5.19 7.75 11.10
C TYR A 137 4.56 8.96 11.80
N GLN A 138 4.81 10.13 11.27
CA GLN A 138 4.28 11.44 11.70
C GLN A 138 3.96 12.29 10.47
N ALA A 139 3.15 13.33 10.62
CA ALA A 139 2.58 14.08 9.50
C ALA A 139 3.62 14.57 8.48
N ASN A 140 4.76 15.06 8.95
CA ASN A 140 5.85 15.58 8.11
C ASN A 140 6.85 14.50 7.64
N ASN A 141 6.63 13.23 8.01
CA ASN A 141 7.51 12.11 7.65
C ASN A 141 6.81 11.02 6.83
N ILE A 142 5.59 11.27 6.37
CA ILE A 142 4.82 10.34 5.54
C ILE A 142 4.93 10.74 4.08
N ILE A 143 5.30 9.76 3.24
CA ILE A 143 5.31 9.86 1.79
C ILE A 143 4.42 8.76 1.20
N PHE A 144 3.60 9.11 0.22
CA PHE A 144 2.85 8.14 -0.57
C PHE A 144 3.64 7.80 -1.82
N SER A 145 4.15 6.58 -1.85
CA SER A 145 4.98 6.05 -2.94
C SER A 145 4.40 4.74 -3.46
N CYS A 146 4.83 4.27 -4.62
CA CYS A 146 4.52 2.91 -5.02
C CYS A 146 5.32 1.89 -4.20
N VAL A 147 4.83 0.64 -4.18
CA VAL A 147 5.48 -0.47 -3.45
C VAL A 147 6.91 -0.68 -3.93
N ASP A 148 7.16 -0.58 -5.25
CA ASP A 148 8.50 -0.76 -5.82
C ASP A 148 9.50 0.28 -5.31
N CYS A 149 9.12 1.56 -5.33
CA CYS A 149 9.97 2.64 -4.81
C CYS A 149 10.22 2.50 -3.31
N ASN A 150 9.17 2.18 -2.52
CA ASN A 150 9.31 1.97 -1.09
C ASN A 150 10.23 0.77 -0.77
N ASP A 151 10.14 -0.31 -1.56
CA ASP A 151 11.00 -1.49 -1.39
C ASP A 151 12.46 -1.21 -1.80
N LYS A 152 12.68 -0.41 -2.82
CA LYS A 152 14.03 0.01 -3.24
C LYS A 152 14.67 0.97 -2.24
N LYS A 153 13.90 1.95 -1.77
CA LYS A 153 14.39 2.93 -0.80
C LYS A 153 14.78 2.29 0.53
N ARG A 154 13.97 1.39 1.08
CA ARG A 154 14.21 0.74 2.38
C ARG A 154 14.58 1.76 3.48
N ASN A 155 15.81 1.65 4.01
CA ASN A 155 16.37 2.51 5.05
C ASN A 155 17.39 3.53 4.51
N SER A 156 17.38 3.78 3.20
CA SER A 156 18.27 4.78 2.60
C SER A 156 18.02 6.17 3.17
N ASN A 157 19.06 6.94 3.32
CA ASN A 157 18.95 8.35 3.67
C ASN A 157 18.09 9.09 2.62
N PRO A 158 17.24 10.03 3.01
CA PRO A 158 16.41 10.78 2.08
C PRO A 158 17.17 11.42 0.92
N ASN A 159 18.32 12.04 1.20
CA ASN A 159 19.14 12.72 0.19
C ASN A 159 19.75 11.73 -0.81
N ASP A 160 20.28 10.61 -0.32
CA ASP A 160 20.85 9.55 -1.17
C ASP A 160 19.77 8.96 -2.08
N TRP A 161 18.53 8.80 -1.55
CA TRP A 161 17.41 8.29 -2.32
C TRP A 161 16.97 9.26 -3.43
N VAL A 162 16.89 10.56 -3.14
CA VAL A 162 16.58 11.60 -4.13
C VAL A 162 17.62 11.61 -5.24
N ASN A 163 18.90 11.56 -4.89
CA ASN A 163 20.00 11.49 -5.86
C ASN A 163 19.89 10.23 -6.74
N TYR A 164 19.61 9.08 -6.13
CA TYR A 164 19.41 7.81 -6.85
C TYR A 164 18.28 7.91 -7.89
N ILE A 165 17.14 8.50 -7.52
CA ILE A 165 16.01 8.68 -8.43
C ILE A 165 16.38 9.63 -9.59
N ARG A 166 17.04 10.74 -9.28
CA ARG A 166 17.43 11.74 -10.29
C ARG A 166 18.37 11.14 -11.33
N VAL A 167 19.45 10.48 -10.89
CA VAL A 167 20.39 9.82 -11.81
C VAL A 167 19.73 8.70 -12.61
N GLY A 168 18.76 7.98 -12.01
CA GLY A 168 18.02 6.96 -12.73
C GLY A 168 17.07 7.52 -13.80
N LYS A 169 16.54 8.73 -13.62
CA LYS A 169 15.72 9.42 -14.64
C LYS A 169 16.58 9.95 -15.80
N GLU A 170 17.72 10.57 -15.48
CA GLU A 170 18.64 11.09 -16.49
C GLU A 170 19.16 10.01 -17.47
N LYS A 171 19.23 8.73 -17.04
CA LYS A 171 19.65 7.59 -17.87
C LYS A 171 18.54 6.98 -18.75
N ILE A 172 17.30 7.39 -18.57
CA ILE A 172 16.15 6.88 -19.34
C ILE A 172 15.80 7.85 -20.49
N ASP A 173 16.22 9.11 -20.37
CA ASP A 173 15.94 10.17 -21.34
C ASP A 173 17.07 10.31 -22.39
N ASP A 174 18.14 9.50 -22.31
CA ASP A 174 19.20 9.32 -23.31
C ASP A 174 18.94 8.05 -24.17
#